data_728db35edaee5f043ab92732311a5d68
#
_entry.id   728db35edaee5f043ab92732311a5d68
#
_cell.length_a   1.000
_cell.length_b   1.000
_cell.length_c   1.000
_cell.angle_alpha   90.00
_cell.angle_beta   90.00
_cell.angle_gamma   90.00
#
_symmetry.space_group_name_H-M   'P 1'
#
loop_
_entity.id
_entity.type
_entity.pdbx_description
1 polymer ?
#
loop_
_entity_poly.entity_id
_entity_poly.type
_entity_poly.pdbx_seq_one_letter_code
_entity_poly.pdbx_strand_id
1 'polypeptide(L)'
;MRRCKLRLSPLDTLRAVPPGDIQGEQNQRVASVKRYQDIVGDGGSRILDQVLEQRTRISDGLAGVRHLVAVGSGKGGVGKSTLTQHLAGALRARGLRIAILDADFNGPSQARMAGVEGALFVPGNDKVALPRTANGIGVFSMGSVIPESQALDFESAARGESHTWRATREFALLGEVLRSFDWGSLDLLMFDLPPGAERTVQYADYLPRTSFLLVTIPSEVSRGVVARSVAALSKGRHHVLGYVENMSGYYCRDCQSVKPLFESPDLSALEIPCFGKVPFDPELARHCDTGIPLTNWRETPVGRALDDVAQKLLDSLATESSR
;
A
#
# COMPACT_ATOMS: atom_id res chain seq x y z
N MET A 1 18.78 -36.17 13.67
CA MET A 1 18.45 -34.76 13.69
C MET A 1 19.65 -33.91 13.29
N ARG A 2 19.84 -33.65 12.00
CA ARG A 2 20.97 -32.82 11.49
C ARG A 2 20.35 -31.48 11.03
N ARG A 3 20.68 -30.40 11.75
CA ARG A 3 20.37 -29.03 11.36
C ARG A 3 21.27 -28.61 10.22
N CYS A 4 20.70 -28.42 9.04
CA CYS A 4 21.37 -27.77 7.92
C CYS A 4 21.42 -26.27 8.18
N LYS A 5 22.57 -25.74 8.59
CA LYS A 5 22.83 -24.30 8.68
C LYS A 5 23.32 -23.86 7.31
N LEU A 6 22.47 -23.27 6.51
CA LEU A 6 22.90 -22.44 5.38
C LEU A 6 23.50 -21.14 5.94
N ARG A 7 24.82 -21.06 5.91
CA ARG A 7 25.58 -19.81 6.11
C ARG A 7 25.44 -18.97 4.85
N LEU A 8 24.70 -17.88 4.94
CA LEU A 8 24.86 -16.78 4.01
C LEU A 8 26.15 -16.05 4.41
N SER A 9 27.13 -16.05 3.51
CA SER A 9 28.38 -15.28 3.67
C SER A 9 28.09 -13.79 3.44
N PRO A 10 28.78 -12.87 4.14
CA PRO A 10 28.62 -11.43 3.96
C PRO A 10 29.08 -10.99 2.57
N LEU A 11 28.42 -9.99 2.03
CA LEU A 11 28.80 -9.23 0.83
C LEU A 11 30.13 -8.48 1.06
N ASP A 12 31.25 -9.20 1.02
CA ASP A 12 32.58 -8.65 0.89
C ASP A 12 33.19 -9.26 -0.36
N THR A 13 33.15 -8.58 -1.45
CA THR A 13 34.17 -8.54 -2.51
C THR A 13 33.61 -7.82 -3.75
N LEU A 14 33.47 -6.51 -3.70
CA LEU A 14 33.67 -5.72 -4.91
C LEU A 14 35.10 -5.21 -4.94
N ARG A 15 36.05 -6.12 -5.23
CA ARG A 15 37.38 -5.72 -5.68
C ARG A 15 37.32 -5.38 -7.17
N ALA A 16 37.80 -4.19 -7.48
CA ALA A 16 38.03 -3.73 -8.83
C ALA A 16 38.87 -4.76 -9.63
N VAL A 17 38.34 -5.19 -10.77
CA VAL A 17 39.04 -5.97 -11.77
C VAL A 17 39.69 -4.98 -12.76
N PRO A 18 41.00 -5.13 -13.07
CA PRO A 18 41.65 -4.31 -14.08
C PRO A 18 41.17 -4.68 -15.49
N PRO A 19 41.29 -3.77 -16.48
CA PRO A 19 40.82 -4.02 -17.83
C PRO A 19 41.72 -5.02 -18.52
N GLY A 20 41.19 -6.21 -18.80
CA GLY A 20 41.81 -7.23 -19.62
C GLY A 20 40.84 -7.68 -20.70
N ASP A 21 41.28 -7.63 -21.94
CA ASP A 21 40.58 -8.04 -23.14
C ASP A 21 39.93 -9.41 -23.03
N ILE A 22 38.60 -9.47 -23.24
CA ILE A 22 37.92 -10.70 -23.61
C ILE A 22 37.03 -10.40 -24.81
N GLN A 23 37.52 -10.69 -25.99
CA GLN A 23 36.73 -10.94 -27.18
C GLN A 23 36.09 -12.32 -27.03
N GLY A 24 34.76 -12.36 -27.04
CA GLY A 24 34.00 -13.59 -26.98
C GLY A 24 32.50 -13.29 -27.05
N GLU A 25 31.95 -13.46 -28.24
CA GLU A 25 30.54 -13.31 -28.59
C GLU A 25 29.66 -14.12 -27.66
N GLN A 26 28.74 -13.45 -26.96
CA GLN A 26 27.40 -13.99 -26.69
C GLN A 26 26.38 -12.86 -26.56
N ASN A 27 25.52 -12.81 -27.57
CA ASN A 27 24.42 -11.89 -27.78
C ASN A 27 23.30 -12.16 -26.74
N GLN A 28 23.37 -11.56 -25.56
CA GLN A 28 22.22 -11.35 -24.70
C GLN A 28 21.97 -9.85 -24.65
N ARG A 29 20.87 -9.40 -25.29
CA ARG A 29 20.41 -8.02 -25.28
C ARG A 29 20.03 -7.64 -23.85
N VAL A 30 20.98 -7.20 -23.06
CA VAL A 30 20.71 -6.36 -21.89
C VAL A 30 20.22 -5.03 -22.44
N ALA A 31 18.97 -4.71 -22.20
CA ALA A 31 18.43 -3.40 -22.57
C ALA A 31 19.27 -2.33 -21.86
N SER A 32 20.09 -1.62 -22.62
CA SER A 32 20.94 -0.54 -22.11
C SER A 32 20.04 0.58 -21.56
N VAL A 33 20.23 0.92 -20.29
CA VAL A 33 19.61 2.12 -19.70
C VAL A 33 20.15 3.34 -20.46
N LYS A 34 19.32 3.98 -21.28
CA LYS A 34 19.69 5.18 -22.03
C LYS A 34 20.02 6.33 -21.07
N ARG A 35 21.12 7.01 -21.28
CA ARG A 35 21.50 8.22 -20.53
C ARG A 35 20.73 9.43 -21.05
N TYR A 36 20.62 10.48 -20.24
CA TYR A 36 19.93 11.73 -20.60
C TYR A 36 20.45 12.35 -21.89
N GLN A 37 21.73 12.16 -22.22
CA GLN A 37 22.36 12.60 -23.47
C GLN A 37 21.84 11.86 -24.71
N ASP A 38 21.32 10.63 -24.53
CA ASP A 38 20.75 9.82 -25.60
C ASP A 38 19.29 10.26 -25.92
N ILE A 39 18.71 11.13 -25.06
CA ILE A 39 17.33 11.60 -25.14
C ILE A 39 17.23 12.95 -25.88
N VAL A 40 18.30 13.74 -25.87
CA VAL A 40 18.30 15.14 -26.38
C VAL A 40 18.62 15.23 -27.88
N GLY A 41 18.96 14.11 -28.54
CA GLY A 41 19.54 14.14 -29.89
C GLY A 41 18.61 13.89 -31.07
N ASP A 42 17.46 13.20 -30.92
CA ASP A 42 16.80 12.66 -32.13
C ASP A 42 15.26 12.66 -32.14
N GLY A 43 14.60 13.37 -31.22
CA GLY A 43 13.12 13.37 -31.15
C GLY A 43 12.50 11.96 -30.94
N GLY A 44 13.33 10.95 -30.74
CA GLY A 44 12.95 9.54 -30.61
C GLY A 44 12.97 8.99 -29.19
N SER A 45 12.75 9.84 -28.16
CA SER A 45 12.59 9.32 -26.81
C SER A 45 11.29 8.52 -26.73
N ARG A 46 11.38 7.20 -26.74
CA ARG A 46 10.25 6.28 -26.55
C ARG A 46 9.73 6.30 -25.11
N ILE A 47 9.81 7.45 -24.42
CA ILE A 47 9.37 7.58 -23.02
C ILE A 47 7.88 7.25 -22.92
N LEU A 48 7.06 7.73 -23.85
CA LEU A 48 5.63 7.40 -23.87
C LEU A 48 5.40 5.91 -24.09
N ASP A 49 6.15 5.28 -24.99
CA ASP A 49 6.05 3.85 -25.23
C ASP A 49 6.46 3.06 -23.99
N GLN A 50 7.52 3.45 -23.31
CA GLN A 50 7.99 2.84 -22.06
C GLN A 50 6.97 2.97 -20.93
N VAL A 51 6.35 4.14 -20.76
CA VAL A 51 5.30 4.36 -19.77
C VAL A 51 4.07 3.52 -20.08
N LEU A 52 3.66 3.44 -21.35
CA LEU A 52 2.54 2.62 -21.78
C LEU A 52 2.83 1.13 -21.57
N GLU A 53 4.02 0.67 -21.92
CA GLU A 53 4.45 -0.71 -21.69
C GLU A 53 4.48 -1.07 -20.21
N GLN A 54 4.97 -0.17 -19.35
CA GLN A 54 4.96 -0.37 -17.90
C GLN A 54 3.54 -0.45 -17.36
N ARG A 55 2.63 0.43 -17.79
CA ARG A 55 1.21 0.38 -17.41
C ARG A 55 0.53 -0.91 -17.85
N THR A 56 0.81 -1.36 -19.07
CA THR A 56 0.28 -2.64 -19.60
C THR A 56 0.75 -3.80 -18.73
N ARG A 57 2.04 -3.88 -18.43
CA ARG A 57 2.60 -4.93 -17.57
C ARG A 57 2.00 -4.96 -16.16
N ILE A 58 1.73 -3.78 -15.58
CA ILE A 58 1.04 -3.68 -14.29
C ILE A 58 -0.39 -4.20 -14.41
N SER A 59 -1.09 -3.78 -15.46
CA SER A 59 -2.47 -4.22 -15.72
C SER A 59 -2.55 -5.74 -15.88
N ASP A 60 -1.62 -6.33 -16.63
CA ASP A 60 -1.53 -7.79 -16.82
C ASP A 60 -1.23 -8.51 -15.49
N GLY A 61 -0.33 -7.96 -14.67
CA GLY A 61 -0.03 -8.49 -13.34
C GLY A 61 -1.25 -8.53 -12.42
N LEU A 62 -2.18 -7.60 -12.60
CA LEU A 62 -3.40 -7.43 -11.81
C LEU A 62 -4.66 -7.98 -12.49
N ALA A 63 -4.55 -8.70 -13.62
CA ALA A 63 -5.70 -9.19 -14.38
C ALA A 63 -6.62 -10.12 -13.57
N GLY A 64 -6.06 -10.89 -12.62
CA GLY A 64 -6.80 -11.75 -11.70
C GLY A 64 -7.48 -11.04 -10.53
N VAL A 65 -7.28 -9.73 -10.37
CA VAL A 65 -7.81 -8.94 -9.26
C VAL A 65 -9.08 -8.21 -9.73
N ARG A 66 -10.20 -8.43 -9.06
CA ARG A 66 -11.48 -7.84 -9.45
C ARG A 66 -11.55 -6.33 -9.14
N HIS A 67 -11.22 -5.95 -7.91
CA HIS A 67 -11.26 -4.56 -7.46
C HIS A 67 -9.92 -4.12 -6.87
N LEU A 68 -9.54 -2.88 -7.15
CA LEU A 68 -8.37 -2.22 -6.59
C LEU A 68 -8.83 -1.03 -5.75
N VAL A 69 -8.51 -1.04 -4.46
CA VAL A 69 -8.85 0.06 -3.54
C VAL A 69 -7.59 0.58 -2.87
N ALA A 70 -7.31 1.85 -3.06
CA ALA A 70 -6.21 2.52 -2.39
C ALA A 70 -6.73 3.31 -1.19
N VAL A 71 -6.17 3.03 -0.02
CA VAL A 71 -6.47 3.74 1.21
C VAL A 71 -5.45 4.86 1.37
N GLY A 72 -5.91 6.09 1.22
CA GLY A 72 -5.09 7.29 1.27
C GLY A 72 -5.40 8.15 2.48
N SER A 73 -4.46 9.04 2.84
CA SER A 73 -4.68 10.05 3.87
C SER A 73 -3.91 11.32 3.57
N GLY A 74 -4.47 12.43 4.00
CA GLY A 74 -3.81 13.73 3.78
C GLY A 74 -2.62 13.99 4.70
N LYS A 75 -2.49 13.27 5.82
CA LYS A 75 -1.37 13.37 6.78
C LYS A 75 -1.09 12.03 7.45
N GLY A 76 0.09 11.90 8.05
CA GLY A 76 0.46 10.74 8.86
C GLY A 76 -0.28 10.67 10.20
N GLY A 77 -0.32 9.48 10.82
CA GLY A 77 -0.85 9.29 12.17
C GLY A 77 -2.38 9.29 12.28
N VAL A 78 -3.13 9.24 11.16
CA VAL A 78 -4.61 9.18 11.17
C VAL A 78 -5.16 7.75 11.30
N GLY A 79 -4.29 6.74 11.41
CA GLY A 79 -4.68 5.33 11.52
C GLY A 79 -5.06 4.66 10.19
N LYS A 80 -4.54 5.17 9.08
CA LYS A 80 -4.77 4.63 7.72
C LYS A 80 -4.43 3.14 7.66
N SER A 81 -3.22 2.74 8.05
CA SER A 81 -2.74 1.36 8.01
C SER A 81 -3.56 0.43 8.92
N THR A 82 -3.92 0.91 10.11
CA THR A 82 -4.81 0.20 11.03
C THR A 82 -6.18 -0.06 10.39
N LEU A 83 -6.78 0.96 9.77
CA LEU A 83 -8.06 0.80 9.06
C LEU A 83 -7.93 -0.15 7.88
N THR A 84 -6.87 -0.06 7.09
CA THR A 84 -6.62 -0.99 5.97
C THR A 84 -6.60 -2.43 6.44
N GLN A 85 -5.84 -2.73 7.50
CA GLN A 85 -5.74 -4.08 8.06
C GLN A 85 -7.09 -4.60 8.58
N HIS A 86 -7.82 -3.78 9.34
CA HIS A 86 -9.08 -4.22 9.93
C HIS A 86 -10.23 -4.30 8.93
N LEU A 87 -10.30 -3.41 7.95
CA LEU A 87 -11.25 -3.51 6.84
C LEU A 87 -10.98 -4.78 6.01
N ALA A 88 -9.72 -5.08 5.70
CA ALA A 88 -9.37 -6.33 5.04
C ALA A 88 -9.84 -7.55 5.86
N GLY A 89 -9.64 -7.52 7.19
CA GLY A 89 -10.12 -8.55 8.11
C GLY A 89 -11.65 -8.69 8.11
N ALA A 90 -12.38 -7.58 8.15
CA ALA A 90 -13.84 -7.56 8.12
C ALA A 90 -14.41 -8.11 6.79
N LEU A 91 -13.79 -7.72 5.68
CA LEU A 91 -14.16 -8.19 4.34
C LEU A 91 -13.78 -9.67 4.13
N ARG A 92 -12.61 -10.09 4.62
CA ARG A 92 -12.19 -11.51 4.57
C ARG A 92 -13.17 -12.42 5.30
N ALA A 93 -13.69 -11.99 6.44
CA ALA A 93 -14.68 -12.74 7.18
C ALA A 93 -16.05 -12.83 6.50
N ARG A 94 -16.30 -11.99 5.53
CA ARG A 94 -17.46 -12.10 4.61
C ARG A 94 -17.18 -13.03 3.41
N GLY A 95 -16.04 -13.73 3.42
CA GLY A 95 -15.68 -14.72 2.41
C GLY A 95 -14.89 -14.19 1.22
N LEU A 96 -14.54 -12.89 1.17
CA LEU A 96 -13.77 -12.33 0.06
C LEU A 96 -12.32 -12.81 0.09
N ARG A 97 -11.74 -13.00 -1.07
CA ARG A 97 -10.30 -13.24 -1.25
C ARG A 97 -9.60 -11.89 -1.34
N ILE A 98 -8.76 -11.60 -0.35
CA ILE A 98 -8.17 -10.28 -0.17
C ILE A 98 -6.66 -10.37 -0.04
N ALA A 99 -5.97 -9.37 -0.57
CA ALA A 99 -4.59 -9.09 -0.25
C ALA A 99 -4.41 -7.60 0.09
N ILE A 100 -3.36 -7.31 0.85
CA ILE A 100 -2.90 -5.96 1.16
C ILE A 100 -1.52 -5.78 0.54
N LEU A 101 -1.32 -4.66 -0.15
CA LEU A 101 -0.02 -4.18 -0.56
C LEU A 101 0.31 -2.92 0.25
N ASP A 102 1.30 -3.03 1.11
CA ASP A 102 1.90 -1.90 1.83
C ASP A 102 2.76 -1.10 0.86
N ALA A 103 2.24 0.02 0.42
CA ALA A 103 2.91 0.91 -0.51
C ALA A 103 3.71 2.03 0.19
N ASP A 104 3.70 2.07 1.52
CA ASP A 104 4.60 2.93 2.31
C ASP A 104 5.95 2.22 2.50
N PHE A 105 6.75 2.17 1.44
CA PHE A 105 8.03 1.47 1.45
C PHE A 105 9.06 2.06 2.42
N ASN A 106 8.88 3.30 2.86
CA ASN A 106 9.79 3.98 3.80
C ASN A 106 9.40 3.77 5.26
N GLY A 107 8.11 3.57 5.52
CA GLY A 107 7.57 3.34 6.87
C GLY A 107 6.62 2.14 6.89
N PRO A 108 7.08 0.94 6.45
CA PRO A 108 6.20 -0.20 6.30
C PRO A 108 5.66 -0.66 7.66
N SER A 109 4.35 -0.82 7.76
CA SER A 109 3.67 -1.19 9.01
C SER A 109 2.82 -2.44 8.90
N GLN A 110 2.41 -2.82 7.70
CA GLN A 110 1.46 -3.92 7.49
C GLN A 110 2.03 -5.29 7.87
N ALA A 111 3.35 -5.52 7.72
CA ALA A 111 3.97 -6.78 8.11
C ALA A 111 3.77 -7.08 9.60
N ARG A 112 4.01 -6.07 10.47
CA ARG A 112 3.79 -6.17 11.92
C ARG A 112 2.32 -6.34 12.25
N MET A 113 1.47 -5.45 11.74
CA MET A 113 0.03 -5.48 12.01
C MET A 113 -0.64 -6.79 11.58
N ALA A 114 -0.13 -7.39 10.52
CA ALA A 114 -0.62 -8.66 9.97
C ALA A 114 -0.01 -9.90 10.63
N GLY A 115 1.02 -9.74 11.48
CA GLY A 115 1.74 -10.86 12.10
C GLY A 115 2.55 -11.69 11.09
N VAL A 116 3.06 -11.04 10.02
CA VAL A 116 3.88 -11.68 8.98
C VAL A 116 5.31 -11.12 8.90
N GLU A 117 5.79 -10.48 9.97
CA GLU A 117 7.19 -10.06 10.08
C GLU A 117 8.12 -11.26 9.96
N GLY A 118 9.18 -11.10 9.15
CA GLY A 118 10.16 -12.16 8.90
C GLY A 118 9.58 -13.37 8.16
N ALA A 119 8.37 -13.29 7.65
CA ALA A 119 7.80 -14.33 6.82
C ALA A 119 8.55 -14.40 5.48
N LEU A 120 8.95 -15.61 5.09
CA LEU A 120 9.67 -15.82 3.84
C LEU A 120 8.72 -15.71 2.64
N PHE A 121 9.16 -15.01 1.62
CA PHE A 121 8.55 -15.09 0.30
C PHE A 121 8.92 -16.43 -0.35
N VAL A 122 7.93 -17.20 -0.73
CA VAL A 122 8.14 -18.52 -1.33
C VAL A 122 8.17 -18.40 -2.85
N PRO A 123 9.32 -18.70 -3.50
CA PRO A 123 9.37 -18.72 -4.96
C PRO A 123 8.40 -19.77 -5.51
N GLY A 124 7.52 -19.36 -6.45
CA GLY A 124 6.76 -20.26 -7.30
C GLY A 124 7.48 -20.51 -8.62
N ASN A 125 6.78 -21.08 -9.60
CA ASN A 125 7.39 -21.37 -10.92
C ASN A 125 7.73 -20.07 -11.67
N ASP A 126 6.80 -19.11 -11.70
CA ASP A 126 6.95 -17.84 -12.45
C ASP A 126 6.81 -16.60 -11.57
N LYS A 127 6.19 -16.72 -10.41
CA LYS A 127 5.90 -15.62 -9.49
C LYS A 127 6.15 -16.02 -8.04
N VAL A 128 6.31 -15.03 -7.20
CA VAL A 128 6.56 -15.21 -5.76
C VAL A 128 5.23 -15.23 -5.00
N ALA A 129 5.03 -16.24 -4.16
CA ALA A 129 3.84 -16.33 -3.32
C ALA A 129 3.90 -15.32 -2.16
N LEU A 130 2.76 -14.70 -1.86
CA LEU A 130 2.62 -13.78 -0.72
C LEU A 130 2.56 -14.53 0.61
N PRO A 131 3.21 -14.03 1.67
CA PRO A 131 2.91 -14.46 3.03
C PRO A 131 1.44 -14.17 3.35
N ARG A 132 0.86 -15.01 4.21
CA ARG A 132 -0.55 -14.91 4.57
C ARG A 132 -0.72 -14.80 6.07
N THR A 133 -1.66 -13.96 6.47
CA THR A 133 -2.13 -13.88 7.86
C THR A 133 -2.81 -15.19 8.28
N ALA A 134 -3.04 -15.39 9.58
CA ALA A 134 -3.73 -16.56 10.11
C ALA A 134 -5.14 -16.77 9.51
N ASN A 135 -5.81 -15.71 9.08
CA ASN A 135 -7.13 -15.76 8.43
C ASN A 135 -7.05 -15.76 6.89
N GLY A 136 -5.84 -15.90 6.32
CA GLY A 136 -5.63 -16.14 4.90
C GLY A 136 -5.58 -14.88 4.02
N ILE A 137 -5.41 -13.68 4.57
CA ILE A 137 -5.16 -12.46 3.81
C ILE A 137 -3.71 -12.49 3.32
N GLY A 138 -3.47 -12.33 2.01
CA GLY A 138 -2.13 -12.15 1.46
C GLY A 138 -1.60 -10.76 1.82
N VAL A 139 -0.33 -10.65 2.21
CA VAL A 139 0.26 -9.36 2.57
C VAL A 139 1.62 -9.19 1.89
N PHE A 140 1.78 -8.11 1.16
CA PHE A 140 3.08 -7.62 0.76
C PHE A 140 3.43 -6.39 1.60
N SER A 141 4.56 -6.44 2.27
CA SER A 141 5.14 -5.28 2.97
C SER A 141 6.66 -5.44 3.02
N MET A 142 7.39 -4.34 2.85
CA MET A 142 8.84 -4.35 2.99
C MET A 142 9.29 -4.75 4.40
N GLY A 143 8.46 -4.51 5.41
CA GLY A 143 8.71 -4.98 6.77
C GLY A 143 8.72 -6.50 6.93
N SER A 144 8.25 -7.28 5.94
CA SER A 144 8.43 -8.74 5.93
C SER A 144 9.85 -9.17 5.54
N VAL A 145 10.57 -8.32 4.79
CA VAL A 145 11.88 -8.65 4.20
C VAL A 145 13.03 -8.03 4.98
N ILE A 146 12.82 -6.81 5.46
CA ILE A 146 13.85 -5.97 6.05
C ILE A 146 13.54 -5.80 7.52
N PRO A 147 14.46 -6.16 8.43
CA PRO A 147 14.30 -5.89 9.85
C PRO A 147 14.13 -4.38 10.10
N GLU A 148 13.30 -4.00 11.08
CA GLU A 148 13.09 -2.59 11.46
C GLU A 148 14.36 -1.81 11.77
N SER A 149 15.43 -2.52 12.16
CA SER A 149 16.74 -1.92 12.41
C SER A 149 17.48 -1.47 11.14
N GLN A 150 16.99 -1.84 9.96
CA GLN A 150 17.56 -1.46 8.67
C GLN A 150 16.56 -0.57 7.94
N ALA A 151 16.82 0.73 7.91
CA ALA A 151 16.13 1.61 6.99
C ALA A 151 16.46 1.21 5.54
N LEU A 152 15.45 1.17 4.67
CA LEU A 152 15.70 1.16 3.23
C LEU A 152 16.35 2.50 2.88
N ASP A 153 17.67 2.48 2.78
CA ASP A 153 18.42 3.67 2.40
C ASP A 153 18.32 3.90 0.89
N PHE A 154 17.17 4.44 0.46
CA PHE A 154 17.07 5.03 -0.88
C PHE A 154 17.95 6.29 -1.02
N GLU A 155 18.60 6.72 0.07
CA GLU A 155 19.42 7.94 0.12
C GLU A 155 20.91 7.70 -0.20
N SER A 156 21.42 6.46 -0.03
CA SER A 156 22.86 6.22 -0.05
C SER A 156 23.52 6.26 -1.44
N ALA A 157 22.75 6.29 -2.52
CA ALA A 157 23.33 6.20 -3.86
C ALA A 157 23.76 7.55 -4.48
N ALA A 158 23.28 8.71 -3.99
CA ALA A 158 23.74 10.01 -4.50
C ALA A 158 23.43 11.16 -3.54
N ARG A 159 24.45 11.68 -2.90
CA ARG A 159 24.38 12.99 -2.24
C ARG A 159 24.06 14.05 -3.31
N GLY A 160 22.81 14.54 -3.30
CA GLY A 160 22.35 15.61 -4.21
C GLY A 160 21.19 15.27 -5.16
N GLU A 161 20.64 14.05 -5.13
CA GLU A 161 19.49 13.69 -5.95
C GLU A 161 18.18 14.25 -5.41
N SER A 162 17.41 14.87 -6.29
CA SER A 162 16.14 15.55 -6.00
C SER A 162 15.03 14.56 -5.58
N HIS A 163 13.97 15.07 -4.92
CA HIS A 163 12.75 14.34 -4.57
C HIS A 163 12.13 13.56 -5.75
N THR A 164 12.36 14.01 -6.97
CA THR A 164 11.90 13.37 -8.21
C THR A 164 12.51 11.99 -8.41
N TRP A 165 13.78 11.79 -8.09
CA TRP A 165 14.45 10.50 -8.23
C TRP A 165 13.95 9.46 -7.23
N ARG A 166 13.63 9.89 -6.00
CA ARG A 166 13.03 8.99 -4.98
C ARG A 166 11.67 8.47 -5.43
N ALA A 167 10.80 9.36 -5.91
CA ALA A 167 9.50 8.97 -6.43
C ALA A 167 9.62 7.98 -7.60
N THR A 168 10.55 8.22 -8.52
CA THR A 168 10.78 7.33 -9.67
C THR A 168 11.20 5.93 -9.24
N ARG A 169 12.10 5.81 -8.25
CA ARG A 169 12.54 4.50 -7.73
C ARG A 169 11.44 3.77 -6.99
N GLU A 170 10.65 4.49 -6.20
CA GLU A 170 9.51 3.93 -5.47
C GLU A 170 8.44 3.38 -6.42
N PHE A 171 8.09 4.11 -7.47
CA PHE A 171 7.15 3.63 -8.49
C PHE A 171 7.73 2.49 -9.34
N ALA A 172 9.04 2.49 -9.60
CA ALA A 172 9.70 1.37 -10.25
C ALA A 172 9.62 0.11 -9.38
N LEU A 173 9.88 0.22 -8.07
CA LEU A 173 9.72 -0.88 -7.12
C LEU A 173 8.27 -1.34 -7.03
N LEU A 174 7.31 -0.44 -6.95
CA LEU A 174 5.88 -0.77 -6.97
C LEU A 174 5.52 -1.58 -8.22
N GLY A 175 5.99 -1.16 -9.39
CA GLY A 175 5.78 -1.88 -10.64
C GLY A 175 6.39 -3.29 -10.62
N GLU A 176 7.59 -3.44 -10.07
CA GLU A 176 8.22 -4.76 -9.91
C GLU A 176 7.42 -5.65 -8.96
N VAL A 177 6.97 -5.12 -7.83
CA VAL A 177 6.13 -5.86 -6.87
C VAL A 177 4.83 -6.33 -7.52
N LEU A 178 4.12 -5.43 -8.21
CA LEU A 178 2.85 -5.76 -8.85
C LEU A 178 2.99 -6.85 -9.91
N ARG A 179 4.13 -6.93 -10.57
CA ARG A 179 4.43 -7.92 -11.61
C ARG A 179 4.95 -9.24 -11.06
N SER A 180 5.84 -9.20 -10.05
CA SER A 180 6.62 -10.36 -9.62
C SER A 180 5.89 -11.24 -8.62
N PHE A 181 4.88 -10.70 -7.93
CA PHE A 181 4.12 -11.47 -6.96
C PHE A 181 2.88 -12.12 -7.58
N ASP A 182 2.55 -13.30 -7.07
CA ASP A 182 1.33 -14.01 -7.41
C ASP A 182 0.16 -13.48 -6.57
N TRP A 183 -0.59 -12.57 -7.15
CA TRP A 183 -1.82 -12.07 -6.53
C TRP A 183 -2.96 -13.09 -6.62
N GLY A 184 -2.91 -14.00 -7.57
CA GLY A 184 -3.96 -15.00 -7.81
C GLY A 184 -5.28 -14.36 -8.21
N SER A 185 -6.36 -15.11 -7.95
CA SER A 185 -7.72 -14.59 -8.15
C SER A 185 -8.20 -13.92 -6.88
N LEU A 186 -8.12 -12.59 -6.83
CA LEU A 186 -8.59 -11.77 -5.70
C LEU A 186 -9.90 -11.08 -6.02
N ASP A 187 -10.76 -10.99 -5.01
CA ASP A 187 -11.94 -10.14 -5.09
C ASP A 187 -11.56 -8.69 -4.82
N LEU A 188 -10.53 -8.45 -3.98
CA LEU A 188 -10.04 -7.12 -3.65
C LEU A 188 -8.54 -7.12 -3.33
N LEU A 189 -7.79 -6.21 -3.94
CA LEU A 189 -6.46 -5.80 -3.51
C LEU A 189 -6.53 -4.41 -2.90
N MET A 190 -6.12 -4.29 -1.64
CA MET A 190 -6.06 -3.02 -0.91
C MET A 190 -4.62 -2.49 -0.90
N PHE A 191 -4.45 -1.25 -1.32
CA PHE A 191 -3.18 -0.54 -1.21
C PHE A 191 -3.19 0.34 0.02
N ASP A 192 -2.24 0.13 0.92
CA ASP A 192 -1.98 1.04 2.03
C ASP A 192 -0.96 2.09 1.58
N LEU A 193 -1.43 3.29 1.21
CA LEU A 193 -0.58 4.31 0.60
C LEU A 193 0.29 5.04 1.63
N PRO A 194 1.45 5.61 1.25
CA PRO A 194 2.16 6.54 2.11
C PRO A 194 1.29 7.77 2.44
N PRO A 195 1.53 8.43 3.58
CA PRO A 195 0.75 9.60 3.98
C PRO A 195 1.03 10.80 3.06
N GLY A 196 0.02 11.67 2.89
CA GLY A 196 0.13 12.91 2.16
C GLY A 196 -0.79 13.01 0.95
N ALA A 197 -1.42 14.18 0.79
CA ALA A 197 -2.37 14.43 -0.29
C ALA A 197 -1.71 14.33 -1.68
N GLU A 198 -0.51 14.90 -1.82
CA GLU A 198 0.25 14.84 -3.07
C GLU A 198 0.66 13.42 -3.42
N ARG A 199 1.09 12.64 -2.42
CA ARG A 199 1.44 11.22 -2.60
C ARG A 199 0.25 10.41 -3.10
N THR A 200 -0.93 10.62 -2.50
CA THR A 200 -2.16 9.95 -2.93
C THR A 200 -2.45 10.20 -4.41
N VAL A 201 -2.26 11.43 -4.90
CA VAL A 201 -2.44 11.76 -6.32
C VAL A 201 -1.40 11.10 -7.22
N GLN A 202 -0.13 11.10 -6.82
CA GLN A 202 0.94 10.42 -7.57
C GLN A 202 0.64 8.92 -7.74
N TYR A 203 0.14 8.26 -6.69
CA TYR A 203 -0.29 6.87 -6.79
C TYR A 203 -1.53 6.71 -7.67
N ALA A 204 -2.46 7.66 -7.65
CA ALA A 204 -3.63 7.65 -8.50
C ALA A 204 -3.27 7.72 -9.99
N ASP A 205 -2.31 8.56 -10.33
CA ASP A 205 -1.81 8.69 -11.70
C ASP A 205 -1.07 7.42 -12.18
N TYR A 206 -0.51 6.65 -11.25
CA TYR A 206 0.30 5.46 -11.55
C TYR A 206 -0.52 4.18 -11.60
N LEU A 207 -1.46 3.99 -10.65
CA LEU A 207 -2.24 2.76 -10.52
C LEU A 207 -3.45 2.77 -11.46
N PRO A 208 -3.62 1.74 -12.33
CA PRO A 208 -4.76 1.66 -13.22
C PRO A 208 -6.04 1.33 -12.43
N ARG A 209 -7.19 1.77 -12.92
CA ARG A 209 -8.55 1.38 -12.46
C ARG A 209 -8.71 1.28 -10.92
N THR A 210 -8.03 2.13 -10.18
CA THR A 210 -8.03 2.11 -8.71
C THR A 210 -9.01 3.13 -8.15
N SER A 211 -9.83 2.68 -7.20
CA SER A 211 -10.75 3.54 -6.45
C SER A 211 -10.12 3.95 -5.12
N PHE A 212 -10.42 5.16 -4.64
CA PHE A 212 -9.76 5.75 -3.47
C PHE A 212 -10.70 5.88 -2.29
N LEU A 213 -10.31 5.31 -1.14
CA LEU A 213 -10.94 5.51 0.16
C LEU A 213 -10.02 6.40 1.01
N LEU A 214 -10.52 7.56 1.46
CA LEU A 214 -9.72 8.50 2.22
C LEU A 214 -9.93 8.32 3.73
N VAL A 215 -8.86 8.42 4.50
CA VAL A 215 -8.91 8.37 5.96
C VAL A 215 -8.59 9.75 6.54
N THR A 216 -9.43 10.20 7.44
CA THR A 216 -9.28 11.47 8.16
C THR A 216 -9.55 11.28 9.65
N ILE A 217 -9.28 12.30 10.45
CA ILE A 217 -9.67 12.40 11.86
C ILE A 217 -10.50 13.65 12.08
N PRO A 218 -11.33 13.72 13.14
CA PRO A 218 -12.17 14.88 13.43
C PRO A 218 -11.30 16.07 13.89
N SER A 219 -10.75 16.82 12.93
CA SER A 219 -10.05 18.07 13.19
C SER A 219 -10.11 19.00 11.99
N GLU A 220 -10.22 20.31 12.25
CA GLU A 220 -10.27 21.35 11.21
C GLU A 220 -9.06 21.29 10.26
N VAL A 221 -7.86 21.05 10.80
CA VAL A 221 -6.64 20.88 9.99
C VAL A 221 -6.78 19.69 9.04
N SER A 222 -7.32 18.56 9.53
CA SER A 222 -7.52 17.37 8.70
C SER A 222 -8.58 17.58 7.62
N ARG A 223 -9.65 18.33 7.93
CA ARG A 223 -10.68 18.72 6.96
C ARG A 223 -10.08 19.42 5.75
N GLY A 224 -9.25 20.44 5.97
CA GLY A 224 -8.60 21.17 4.88
C GLY A 224 -7.65 20.31 4.04
N VAL A 225 -7.00 19.33 4.68
CA VAL A 225 -6.09 18.42 3.95
C VAL A 225 -6.87 17.43 3.09
N VAL A 226 -7.93 16.83 3.64
CA VAL A 226 -8.78 15.89 2.88
C VAL A 226 -9.48 16.61 1.73
N ALA A 227 -9.99 17.83 1.93
CA ALA A 227 -10.58 18.62 0.86
C ALA A 227 -9.62 18.82 -0.32
N ARG A 228 -8.33 19.10 -0.03
CA ARG A 228 -7.31 19.21 -1.08
C ARG A 228 -7.08 17.89 -1.79
N SER A 229 -7.06 16.76 -1.05
CA SER A 229 -6.92 15.43 -1.66
C SER A 229 -8.08 15.12 -2.59
N VAL A 230 -9.32 15.37 -2.14
CA VAL A 230 -10.53 15.16 -2.96
C VAL A 230 -10.49 16.01 -4.22
N ALA A 231 -10.22 17.31 -4.09
CA ALA A 231 -10.14 18.22 -5.24
C ALA A 231 -9.08 17.80 -6.26
N ALA A 232 -7.91 17.37 -5.79
CA ALA A 232 -6.82 16.94 -6.65
C ALA A 232 -7.14 15.62 -7.37
N LEU A 233 -7.71 14.63 -6.67
CA LEU A 233 -8.15 13.36 -7.26
C LEU A 233 -9.27 13.58 -8.28
N SER A 234 -10.26 14.42 -7.97
CA SER A 234 -11.36 14.76 -8.88
C SER A 234 -10.86 15.47 -10.15
N LYS A 235 -9.88 16.37 -10.01
CA LYS A 235 -9.22 17.01 -11.16
C LYS A 235 -8.54 16.00 -12.07
N GLY A 236 -7.89 14.98 -11.50
CA GLY A 236 -7.28 13.86 -12.21
C GLY A 236 -8.30 12.85 -12.75
N ARG A 237 -9.61 13.03 -12.49
CA ARG A 237 -10.69 12.10 -12.83
C ARG A 237 -10.53 10.73 -12.20
N HIS A 238 -9.87 10.68 -11.03
CA HIS A 238 -9.74 9.45 -10.25
C HIS A 238 -11.01 9.22 -9.43
N HIS A 239 -11.39 7.97 -9.29
CA HIS A 239 -12.60 7.60 -8.58
C HIS A 239 -12.39 7.63 -7.07
N VAL A 240 -13.07 8.54 -6.37
CA VAL A 240 -13.07 8.63 -4.92
C VAL A 240 -14.36 8.01 -4.38
N LEU A 241 -14.23 6.89 -3.69
CA LEU A 241 -15.36 6.18 -3.07
C LEU A 241 -16.01 7.00 -1.97
N GLY A 242 -15.18 7.61 -1.12
CA GLY A 242 -15.61 8.37 0.03
C GLY A 242 -14.51 8.50 1.07
N TYR A 243 -14.90 8.80 2.30
CA TYR A 243 -13.96 8.89 3.42
C TYR A 243 -14.44 8.16 4.67
N VAL A 244 -13.49 7.80 5.54
CA VAL A 244 -13.72 7.29 6.89
C VAL A 244 -13.16 8.30 7.89
N GLU A 245 -13.98 8.69 8.87
CA GLU A 245 -13.54 9.51 10.01
C GLU A 245 -13.06 8.58 11.12
N ASN A 246 -11.74 8.41 11.23
CA ASN A 246 -11.13 7.60 12.28
C ASN A 246 -10.89 8.41 13.54
N MET A 247 -10.77 7.74 14.70
CA MET A 247 -10.61 8.39 16.01
C MET A 247 -11.77 9.38 16.29
N SER A 248 -12.97 9.07 15.82
CA SER A 248 -14.16 9.91 15.99
C SER A 248 -14.64 10.02 17.44
N GLY A 249 -14.12 9.19 18.32
CA GLY A 249 -14.34 9.14 19.75
C GLY A 249 -13.39 8.15 20.39
N TYR A 250 -13.45 8.03 21.71
CA TYR A 250 -12.71 7.06 22.51
C TYR A 250 -13.64 6.00 23.07
N TYR A 251 -13.40 4.73 22.75
CA TYR A 251 -14.14 3.61 23.34
C TYR A 251 -13.56 3.30 24.72
N CYS A 252 -14.32 3.59 25.76
CA CYS A 252 -13.99 3.23 27.13
C CYS A 252 -14.53 1.83 27.44
N ARG A 253 -13.66 0.88 27.71
CA ARG A 253 -14.05 -0.51 27.98
C ARG A 253 -14.67 -0.69 29.36
N ASP A 254 -14.34 0.16 30.32
CA ASP A 254 -14.90 0.08 31.69
C ASP A 254 -16.39 0.44 31.70
N CYS A 255 -16.79 1.49 31.01
CA CYS A 255 -18.18 1.90 30.90
C CYS A 255 -18.86 1.49 29.58
N GLN A 256 -18.15 0.79 28.71
CA GLN A 256 -18.63 0.28 27.42
C GLN A 256 -19.27 1.35 26.53
N SER A 257 -18.83 2.59 26.65
CA SER A 257 -19.36 3.73 25.91
C SER A 257 -18.30 4.44 25.08
N VAL A 258 -18.75 5.06 23.98
CA VAL A 258 -17.90 5.93 23.17
C VAL A 258 -18.03 7.36 23.68
N LYS A 259 -16.88 7.95 24.03
CA LYS A 259 -16.79 9.34 24.47
C LYS A 259 -16.20 10.20 23.35
N PRO A 260 -16.64 11.44 23.14
CA PRO A 260 -16.04 12.32 22.14
C PRO A 260 -14.58 12.61 22.53
N LEU A 261 -13.68 12.56 21.54
CA LEU A 261 -12.28 12.97 21.67
C LEU A 261 -12.08 14.42 21.21
N PHE A 262 -12.83 14.81 20.18
CA PHE A 262 -12.72 16.11 19.52
C PHE A 262 -14.10 16.59 19.15
N GLU A 263 -14.25 17.88 18.93
CA GLU A 263 -15.39 18.42 18.20
C GLU A 263 -15.21 18.04 16.73
N SER A 264 -16.18 17.30 16.17
CA SER A 264 -16.12 16.88 14.77
C SER A 264 -16.46 18.08 13.87
N PRO A 265 -15.56 18.47 12.97
CA PRO A 265 -15.86 19.50 11.97
C PRO A 265 -16.95 19.00 11.01
N ASP A 266 -17.68 19.93 10.43
CA ASP A 266 -18.60 19.61 9.33
C ASP A 266 -17.79 19.27 8.06
N LEU A 267 -17.90 18.01 7.63
CA LEU A 267 -17.27 17.49 6.42
C LEU A 267 -18.25 17.39 5.23
N SER A 268 -19.48 17.87 5.37
CA SER A 268 -20.51 17.83 4.30
C SER A 268 -20.06 18.56 3.02
N ALA A 269 -19.23 19.59 3.17
CA ALA A 269 -18.64 20.33 2.05
C ALA A 269 -17.64 19.53 1.20
N LEU A 270 -17.29 18.31 1.58
CA LEU A 270 -16.41 17.45 0.76
C LEU A 270 -17.13 16.85 -0.45
N GLU A 271 -18.48 16.87 -0.46
CA GLU A 271 -19.31 16.32 -1.55
C GLU A 271 -19.02 14.86 -1.91
N ILE A 272 -18.40 14.12 -0.99
CA ILE A 272 -18.15 12.68 -1.09
C ILE A 272 -18.75 11.95 0.12
N PRO A 273 -19.20 10.69 -0.03
CA PRO A 273 -19.88 9.97 1.04
C PRO A 273 -18.96 9.68 2.24
N CYS A 274 -19.52 9.84 3.44
CA CYS A 274 -18.91 9.32 4.66
C CYS A 274 -19.25 7.84 4.82
N PHE A 275 -18.26 6.99 4.79
CA PHE A 275 -18.44 5.55 4.97
C PHE A 275 -18.69 5.17 6.42
N GLY A 276 -18.14 5.94 7.35
CA GLY A 276 -18.40 5.75 8.77
C GLY A 276 -17.46 6.55 9.66
N LYS A 277 -17.82 6.53 10.95
CA LYS A 277 -17.04 7.12 12.03
C LYS A 277 -16.54 5.98 12.92
N VAL A 278 -15.22 5.79 12.98
CA VAL A 278 -14.59 4.72 13.74
C VAL A 278 -13.98 5.28 15.01
N PRO A 279 -14.43 4.87 16.20
CA PRO A 279 -13.83 5.30 17.45
C PRO A 279 -12.42 4.74 17.63
N PHE A 280 -11.60 5.40 18.43
CA PHE A 280 -10.33 4.89 18.87
C PHE A 280 -10.52 3.85 19.99
N ASP A 281 -9.88 2.70 19.87
CA ASP A 281 -9.79 1.66 20.89
C ASP A 281 -8.31 1.36 21.18
N PRO A 282 -7.80 1.62 22.40
CA PRO A 282 -6.41 1.36 22.75
C PRO A 282 -6.00 -0.10 22.59
N GLU A 283 -6.94 -1.03 22.78
CA GLU A 283 -6.62 -2.44 22.65
C GLU A 283 -6.48 -2.84 21.20
N LEU A 284 -7.30 -2.29 20.32
CA LEU A 284 -7.14 -2.46 18.88
C LEU A 284 -5.77 -1.96 18.41
N ALA A 285 -5.33 -0.79 18.91
CA ALA A 285 -4.00 -0.27 18.64
C ALA A 285 -2.90 -1.22 19.13
N ARG A 286 -3.00 -1.71 20.36
CA ARG A 286 -2.04 -2.68 20.91
C ARG A 286 -1.95 -3.97 20.12
N HIS A 287 -3.06 -4.45 19.56
CA HIS A 287 -3.06 -5.64 18.71
C HIS A 287 -2.37 -5.37 17.36
N CYS A 288 -2.53 -4.19 16.80
CA CYS A 288 -1.76 -3.78 15.62
C CYS A 288 -0.25 -3.81 15.89
N ASP A 289 0.17 -3.37 17.10
CA ASP A 289 1.59 -3.36 17.48
C ASP A 289 2.15 -4.79 17.69
N THR A 290 1.33 -5.74 18.08
CA THR A 290 1.75 -7.11 18.38
C THR A 290 1.54 -8.09 17.23
N GLY A 291 0.76 -7.73 16.21
CA GLY A 291 0.37 -8.62 15.12
C GLY A 291 -0.54 -9.78 15.53
N ILE A 292 -1.04 -9.77 16.78
CA ILE A 292 -1.90 -10.82 17.31
C ILE A 292 -3.37 -10.48 17.00
N PRO A 293 -4.13 -11.35 16.31
CA PRO A 293 -5.53 -11.12 16.03
C PRO A 293 -6.36 -10.95 17.30
N LEU A 294 -7.16 -9.91 17.37
CA LEU A 294 -8.15 -9.73 18.44
C LEU A 294 -9.27 -10.78 18.31
N THR A 295 -9.58 -11.45 19.41
CA THR A 295 -10.80 -12.24 19.53
C THR A 295 -11.96 -11.33 19.96
N ASN A 296 -13.15 -11.54 19.38
CA ASN A 296 -14.41 -10.85 19.75
C ASN A 296 -14.44 -9.32 19.57
N TRP A 297 -13.45 -8.71 18.88
CA TRP A 297 -13.42 -7.27 18.65
C TRP A 297 -14.63 -6.75 17.85
N ARG A 298 -15.24 -7.61 17.03
CA ARG A 298 -16.41 -7.26 16.20
C ARG A 298 -17.65 -6.93 17.01
N GLU A 299 -17.76 -7.43 18.24
CA GLU A 299 -18.87 -7.14 19.14
C GLU A 299 -18.74 -5.76 19.82
N THR A 300 -17.57 -5.14 19.71
CA THR A 300 -17.33 -3.79 20.25
C THR A 300 -17.94 -2.71 19.34
N PRO A 301 -18.18 -1.49 19.85
CA PRO A 301 -18.61 -0.37 19.02
C PRO A 301 -17.65 -0.09 17.84
N VAL A 302 -16.36 -0.28 18.05
CA VAL A 302 -15.33 -0.11 17.01
C VAL A 302 -15.46 -1.18 15.93
N GLY A 303 -15.67 -2.43 16.35
CA GLY A 303 -15.86 -3.54 15.42
C GLY A 303 -17.11 -3.37 14.56
N ARG A 304 -18.21 -2.97 15.17
CA ARG A 304 -19.46 -2.67 14.44
C ARG A 304 -19.26 -1.54 13.44
N ALA A 305 -18.59 -0.44 13.85
CA ALA A 305 -18.29 0.66 12.94
C ALA A 305 -17.42 0.23 11.74
N LEU A 306 -16.44 -0.64 11.96
CA LEU A 306 -15.60 -1.20 10.89
C LEU A 306 -16.40 -2.14 9.98
N ASP A 307 -17.31 -2.93 10.54
CA ASP A 307 -18.20 -3.80 9.76
C ASP A 307 -19.17 -2.99 8.89
N ASP A 308 -19.69 -1.88 9.40
CA ASP A 308 -20.55 -0.95 8.63
C ASP A 308 -19.76 -0.29 7.48
N VAL A 309 -18.52 0.15 7.74
CA VAL A 309 -17.64 0.69 6.70
C VAL A 309 -17.34 -0.36 5.64
N ALA A 310 -17.05 -1.59 6.04
CA ALA A 310 -16.79 -2.71 5.13
C ALA A 310 -18.02 -3.01 4.25
N GLN A 311 -19.23 -2.96 4.81
CA GLN A 311 -20.46 -3.15 4.05
C GLN A 311 -20.66 -2.06 3.00
N LYS A 312 -20.51 -0.79 3.38
CA LYS A 312 -20.61 0.33 2.43
C LYS A 312 -19.57 0.27 1.33
N LEU A 313 -18.35 -0.21 1.66
CA LEU A 313 -17.32 -0.42 0.66
C LEU A 313 -17.75 -1.46 -0.37
N LEU A 314 -18.30 -2.59 0.09
CA LEU A 314 -18.82 -3.62 -0.82
C LEU A 314 -19.95 -3.12 -1.71
N ASP A 315 -20.90 -2.38 -1.15
CA ASP A 315 -22.03 -1.84 -1.89
C ASP A 315 -21.57 -0.86 -2.99
N SER A 316 -20.56 -0.03 -2.67
CA SER A 316 -19.94 0.89 -3.64
C SER A 316 -19.23 0.15 -4.77
N LEU A 317 -18.43 -0.89 -4.43
CA LEU A 317 -17.72 -1.70 -5.43
C LEU A 317 -18.67 -2.50 -6.33
N ALA A 318 -19.78 -2.99 -5.79
CA ALA A 318 -20.81 -3.66 -6.58
C ALA A 318 -21.48 -2.74 -7.60
N THR A 319 -21.71 -1.47 -7.21
CA THR A 319 -22.29 -0.45 -8.09
C THR A 319 -21.34 -0.07 -9.24
N GLU A 320 -20.01 -0.05 -8.98
CA GLU A 320 -18.99 0.18 -10.02
C GLU A 320 -18.96 -0.91 -11.07
N SER A 321 -19.11 -2.17 -10.66
CA SER A 321 -19.08 -3.33 -11.56
C SER A 321 -20.28 -3.38 -12.52
N SER A 322 -21.31 -2.57 -12.24
CA SER A 322 -22.55 -2.53 -13.02
C SER A 322 -22.57 -1.37 -14.03
N ARG A 323 -21.56 -0.50 -14.01
CA ARG A 323 -21.35 0.62 -14.95
C ARG A 323 -20.33 0.27 -16.02
#